data_9777f5089ab203211e65aa02e2351fa7
#
_entry.id   9777f5089ab203211e65aa02e2351fa7
#
_cell.length_a   1.000
_cell.length_b   1.000
_cell.length_c   1.000
_cell.angle_alpha   90.00
_cell.angle_beta   90.00
_cell.angle_gamma   90.00
#
_symmetry.space_group_name_H-M   'P 1'
#
loop_
_entity.id
_entity.type
_entity.pdbx_description
1 polymer ?
#
loop_
_entity_poly.entity_id
_entity_poly.type
_entity_poly.pdbx_seq_one_letter_code
_entity_poly.pdbx_strand_id
1 'polypeptide(L)'
;MIAIFSFVFGHYFGASNWLVVRWHLGIAGPPVYGIVIGAIVAFTAFPAAQNIEPAIKRLRWVAVAMILADLTVTLVGQPATYWHHPETMHEANSVSRLFLGYGWWAFFLYDLVYAWGVFQLVSKLPKVIALVSVFPVILGHFNGVSCWFFYEWRMGMETPVIFGIILSVVIVLLAFPPSRTTNKTPNT
;
A
#
# COMPACT_ATOMS: atom_id res chain seq x y z
N MET A 1 -16.47 -8.30 -3.42
CA MET A 1 -15.13 -8.00 -2.87
C MET A 1 -14.42 -6.89 -3.66
N ILE A 2 -14.25 -6.99 -4.98
CA ILE A 2 -13.55 -5.94 -5.77
C ILE A 2 -14.14 -4.56 -5.52
N ALA A 3 -15.45 -4.38 -5.63
CA ALA A 3 -16.11 -3.09 -5.37
C ALA A 3 -15.84 -2.55 -3.95
N ILE A 4 -15.78 -3.42 -2.94
CA ILE A 4 -15.48 -3.04 -1.55
C ILE A 4 -14.05 -2.51 -1.45
N PHE A 5 -13.07 -3.23 -1.98
CA PHE A 5 -11.68 -2.79 -1.95
C PHE A 5 -11.47 -1.51 -2.76
N SER A 6 -12.09 -1.39 -3.95
CA SER A 6 -12.02 -0.17 -4.76
C SER A 6 -12.58 1.04 -4.03
N PHE A 7 -13.71 0.87 -3.33
CA PHE A 7 -14.28 1.91 -2.49
C PHE A 7 -13.33 2.28 -1.33
N VAL A 8 -12.75 1.28 -0.66
CA VAL A 8 -11.80 1.49 0.43
C VAL A 8 -10.58 2.28 -0.04
N PHE A 9 -9.98 1.93 -1.18
CA PHE A 9 -8.83 2.65 -1.72
C PHE A 9 -9.15 4.09 -2.11
N GLY A 10 -10.24 4.31 -2.84
CA GLY A 10 -10.68 5.66 -3.22
C GLY A 10 -11.01 6.53 -2.01
N HIS A 11 -11.73 5.96 -1.04
CA HIS A 11 -12.06 6.65 0.20
C HIS A 11 -10.81 6.96 1.04
N TYR A 12 -9.88 6.00 1.15
CA TYR A 12 -8.65 6.21 1.89
C TYR A 12 -7.80 7.33 1.28
N PHE A 13 -7.66 7.37 -0.05
CA PHE A 13 -6.95 8.45 -0.74
C PHE A 13 -7.59 9.82 -0.43
N GLY A 14 -8.90 9.95 -0.60
CA GLY A 14 -9.60 11.20 -0.33
C GLY A 14 -9.50 11.65 1.13
N ALA A 15 -9.79 10.74 2.07
CA ALA A 15 -9.76 11.03 3.49
C ALA A 15 -8.36 11.34 4.00
N SER A 16 -7.33 10.59 3.57
CA SER A 16 -5.94 10.82 3.97
C SER A 16 -5.46 12.21 3.55
N ASN A 17 -5.76 12.62 2.32
CA ASN A 17 -5.42 13.97 1.85
C ASN A 17 -6.18 15.05 2.63
N TRP A 18 -7.46 14.82 2.94
CA TRP A 18 -8.24 15.73 3.78
C TRP A 18 -7.63 15.89 5.18
N LEU A 19 -7.22 14.79 5.83
CA LEU A 19 -6.61 14.80 7.16
C LEU A 19 -5.31 15.61 7.17
N VAL A 20 -4.49 15.48 6.13
CA VAL A 20 -3.23 16.23 6.02
C VAL A 20 -3.49 17.69 5.70
N VAL A 21 -4.26 17.98 4.66
CA VAL A 21 -4.39 19.33 4.09
C VAL A 21 -5.36 20.18 4.91
N ARG A 22 -6.50 19.62 5.32
CA ARG A 22 -7.57 20.40 5.96
C ARG A 22 -7.48 20.42 7.47
N TRP A 23 -7.14 19.30 8.09
CA TRP A 23 -7.07 19.18 9.54
C TRP A 23 -5.66 19.34 10.09
N HIS A 24 -4.66 19.50 9.22
CA HIS A 24 -3.27 19.73 9.59
C HIS A 24 -2.71 18.67 10.57
N LEU A 25 -3.20 17.42 10.50
CA LEU A 25 -2.75 16.33 11.38
C LEU A 25 -1.34 15.85 11.03
N GLY A 26 -0.73 16.48 10.04
CA GLY A 26 0.60 16.13 9.58
C GLY A 26 0.66 14.69 9.03
N ILE A 27 1.88 14.19 8.94
CA ILE A 27 2.16 12.87 8.36
C ILE A 27 1.64 11.69 9.19
N ALA A 28 1.33 11.89 10.47
CA ALA A 28 0.81 10.82 11.33
C ALA A 28 -0.67 10.48 11.06
N GLY A 29 -1.44 11.40 10.49
CA GLY A 29 -2.86 11.22 10.21
C GLY A 29 -3.16 10.01 9.30
N PRO A 30 -2.59 9.94 8.09
CA PRO A 30 -2.82 8.83 7.17
C PRO A 30 -2.47 7.44 7.73
N PRO A 31 -1.31 7.19 8.38
CA PRO A 31 -1.01 5.91 9.00
C PRO A 31 -2.00 5.49 10.06
N VAL A 32 -2.40 6.39 10.96
CA VAL A 32 -3.41 6.08 12.00
C VAL A 32 -4.75 5.72 11.35
N TYR A 33 -5.19 6.50 10.38
CA TYR A 33 -6.39 6.19 9.61
C TYR A 33 -6.28 4.85 8.86
N GLY A 34 -5.10 4.57 8.29
CA GLY A 34 -4.80 3.30 7.64
C GLY A 34 -4.94 2.09 8.57
N ILE A 35 -4.52 2.21 9.83
CA ILE A 35 -4.69 1.15 10.83
C ILE A 35 -6.18 0.90 11.10
N VAL A 36 -6.98 1.96 11.26
CA VAL A 36 -8.43 1.84 11.50
C VAL A 36 -9.12 1.16 10.30
N ILE A 37 -8.87 1.64 9.09
CA ILE A 37 -9.43 1.04 7.87
C ILE A 37 -8.93 -0.38 7.66
N GLY A 38 -7.63 -0.62 7.89
CA GLY A 38 -7.04 -1.96 7.81
C GLY A 38 -7.70 -2.95 8.77
N ALA A 39 -7.99 -2.53 10.00
CA ALA A 39 -8.73 -3.34 10.96
C ALA A 39 -10.17 -3.63 10.47
N ILE A 40 -10.89 -2.62 10.00
CA ILE A 40 -12.24 -2.79 9.45
C ILE A 40 -12.21 -3.80 8.29
N VAL A 41 -11.30 -3.65 7.34
CA VAL A 41 -11.14 -4.57 6.21
C VAL A 41 -10.79 -5.98 6.69
N ALA A 42 -9.86 -6.11 7.64
CA ALA A 42 -9.46 -7.41 8.18
C ALA A 42 -10.66 -8.17 8.79
N PHE A 43 -11.48 -7.50 9.60
CA PHE A 43 -12.61 -8.13 10.27
C PHE A 43 -13.82 -8.34 9.36
N THR A 44 -14.02 -7.50 8.35
CA THR A 44 -15.19 -7.61 7.45
C THR A 44 -14.94 -8.53 6.26
N ALA A 45 -13.75 -8.47 5.66
CA ALA A 45 -13.42 -9.26 4.49
C ALA A 45 -12.90 -10.67 4.81
N PHE A 46 -12.39 -10.89 6.05
CA PHE A 46 -11.79 -12.15 6.48
C PHE A 46 -12.45 -12.64 7.77
N PRO A 47 -13.65 -13.24 7.70
CA PRO A 47 -14.33 -13.74 8.89
C PRO A 47 -13.50 -14.82 9.60
N ALA A 48 -13.59 -14.84 10.93
CA ALA A 48 -12.75 -15.65 11.82
C ALA A 48 -12.76 -17.18 11.53
N ALA A 49 -13.78 -17.68 10.85
CA ALA A 49 -13.92 -19.10 10.48
C ALA A 49 -13.02 -19.52 9.31
N GLN A 50 -12.39 -18.58 8.60
CA GLN A 50 -11.56 -18.88 7.44
C GLN A 50 -10.09 -19.07 7.81
N ASN A 51 -9.42 -20.01 7.12
CA ASN A 51 -7.97 -20.09 7.20
C ASN A 51 -7.34 -18.92 6.43
N ILE A 52 -6.99 -17.85 7.15
CA ILE A 52 -6.44 -16.61 6.58
C ILE A 52 -4.94 -16.69 6.27
N GLU A 53 -4.25 -17.72 6.69
CA GLU A 53 -2.80 -17.85 6.50
C GLU A 53 -2.34 -17.80 5.04
N PRO A 54 -2.99 -18.49 4.08
CA PRO A 54 -2.63 -18.38 2.68
C PRO A 54 -2.84 -16.95 2.12
N ALA A 55 -3.88 -16.25 2.57
CA ALA A 55 -4.13 -14.87 2.19
C ALA A 55 -3.00 -13.94 2.70
N ILE A 56 -2.63 -14.06 3.97
CA ILE A 56 -1.53 -13.28 4.57
C ILE A 56 -0.22 -13.52 3.81
N LYS A 57 0.11 -14.79 3.50
CA LYS A 57 1.32 -15.14 2.73
C LYS A 57 1.37 -14.49 1.34
N ARG A 58 0.23 -14.17 0.73
CA ARG A 58 0.16 -13.50 -0.57
C ARG A 58 0.10 -11.99 -0.41
N LEU A 59 -0.70 -11.48 0.53
CA LEU A 59 -0.83 -10.05 0.79
C LEU A 59 0.48 -9.38 1.20
N ARG A 60 1.38 -10.08 1.89
CA ARG A 60 2.71 -9.53 2.20
C ARG A 60 3.53 -9.21 0.94
N TRP A 61 3.35 -9.98 -0.14
CA TRP A 61 3.98 -9.67 -1.42
C TRP A 61 3.34 -8.45 -2.10
N VAL A 62 2.02 -8.28 -1.92
CA VAL A 62 1.34 -7.06 -2.37
C VAL A 62 1.89 -5.84 -1.62
N ALA A 63 2.09 -5.96 -0.29
CA ALA A 63 2.70 -4.87 0.49
C ALA A 63 4.11 -4.53 0.00
N VAL A 64 4.97 -5.54 -0.23
CA VAL A 64 6.31 -5.34 -0.81
C VAL A 64 6.23 -4.68 -2.19
N ALA A 65 5.35 -5.15 -3.06
CA ALA A 65 5.16 -4.57 -4.39
C ALA A 65 4.71 -3.11 -4.33
N MET A 66 3.85 -2.77 -3.35
CA MET A 66 3.41 -1.39 -3.15
C MET A 66 4.52 -0.48 -2.62
N ILE A 67 5.37 -0.96 -1.71
CA ILE A 67 6.56 -0.22 -1.26
C ILE A 67 7.48 0.05 -2.45
N LEU A 68 7.76 -0.98 -3.27
CA LEU A 68 8.62 -0.81 -4.45
C LEU A 68 8.00 0.07 -5.53
N ALA A 69 6.68 0.07 -5.68
CA ALA A 69 5.99 0.98 -6.58
C ALA A 69 6.12 2.43 -6.12
N ASP A 70 5.92 2.69 -4.81
CA ASP A 70 6.06 4.01 -4.22
C ASP A 70 7.50 4.52 -4.31
N LEU A 71 8.49 3.68 -3.98
CA LEU A 71 9.90 3.95 -4.21
C LEU A 71 10.17 4.37 -5.67
N THR A 72 9.63 3.61 -6.62
CA THR A 72 9.87 3.85 -8.04
C THR A 72 9.28 5.19 -8.49
N VAL A 73 8.00 5.46 -8.17
CA VAL A 73 7.37 6.72 -8.56
C VAL A 73 7.99 7.92 -7.86
N THR A 74 8.41 7.75 -6.59
CA THR A 74 9.11 8.81 -5.84
C THR A 74 10.44 9.17 -6.48
N LEU A 75 11.24 8.18 -6.89
CA LEU A 75 12.52 8.47 -7.56
C LEU A 75 12.34 9.02 -8.98
N VAL A 76 11.44 8.42 -9.77
CA VAL A 76 11.16 8.88 -11.15
C VAL A 76 10.52 10.26 -11.16
N GLY A 77 9.71 10.58 -10.16
CA GLY A 77 9.03 11.87 -10.02
C GLY A 77 9.94 13.02 -9.54
N GLN A 78 11.15 12.72 -9.05
CA GLN A 78 12.06 13.79 -8.61
C GLN A 78 12.43 14.75 -9.75
N PRO A 79 12.55 16.06 -9.48
CA PRO A 79 13.00 17.00 -10.49
C PRO A 79 14.41 16.68 -10.98
N ALA A 80 14.72 17.03 -12.22
CA ALA A 80 16.05 16.73 -12.81
C ALA A 80 17.22 17.32 -11.96
N THR A 81 17.00 18.42 -11.26
CA THR A 81 17.96 19.04 -10.36
C THR A 81 18.30 18.16 -9.16
N TYR A 82 17.37 17.34 -8.68
CA TYR A 82 17.57 16.46 -7.52
C TYR A 82 18.79 15.54 -7.67
N TRP A 83 19.04 15.04 -8.86
CA TRP A 83 20.12 14.06 -9.10
C TRP A 83 21.51 14.60 -8.84
N HIS A 84 21.67 15.94 -8.86
CA HIS A 84 22.91 16.65 -8.54
C HIS A 84 22.81 17.47 -7.26
N HIS A 85 21.60 17.83 -6.85
CA HIS A 85 21.25 18.70 -5.73
C HIS A 85 20.13 18.05 -4.90
N PRO A 86 20.45 17.10 -3.98
CA PRO A 86 19.44 16.40 -3.19
C PRO A 86 18.51 17.30 -2.37
N GLU A 87 18.96 18.52 -2.05
CA GLU A 87 18.15 19.52 -1.34
C GLU A 87 16.95 20.03 -2.15
N THR A 88 16.92 19.80 -3.47
CA THR A 88 15.80 20.17 -4.36
C THR A 88 14.71 19.10 -4.45
N MET A 89 14.76 18.09 -3.58
CA MET A 89 13.80 17.00 -3.57
C MET A 89 12.35 17.46 -3.43
N HIS A 90 11.47 16.78 -4.12
CA HIS A 90 10.01 16.86 -3.94
C HIS A 90 9.56 15.67 -3.11
N GLU A 91 9.28 15.87 -1.84
CA GLU A 91 8.78 14.83 -0.94
C GLU A 91 8.09 15.45 0.28
N ALA A 92 6.88 15.01 0.56
CA ALA A 92 6.10 15.48 1.71
C ALA A 92 6.37 14.68 2.99
N ASN A 93 6.72 13.38 2.85
CA ASN A 93 7.01 12.51 3.96
C ASN A 93 8.37 12.86 4.59
N SER A 94 8.37 13.26 5.86
CA SER A 94 9.59 13.69 6.56
C SER A 94 10.64 12.57 6.69
N VAL A 95 10.22 11.30 6.78
CA VAL A 95 11.15 10.15 6.84
C VAL A 95 11.79 9.92 5.47
N SER A 96 10.99 9.85 4.41
CA SER A 96 11.48 9.72 3.04
C SER A 96 12.39 10.88 2.67
N ARG A 97 12.02 12.11 3.06
CA ARG A 97 12.78 13.33 2.88
C ARG A 97 14.15 13.27 3.52
N LEU A 98 14.24 12.70 4.73
CA LEU A 98 15.53 12.51 5.41
C LEU A 98 16.48 11.67 4.57
N PHE A 99 16.01 10.53 4.05
CA PHE A 99 16.84 9.62 3.25
C PHE A 99 17.14 10.18 1.85
N LEU A 100 16.16 10.81 1.19
CA LEU A 100 16.38 11.50 -0.09
C LEU A 100 17.41 12.64 0.04
N GLY A 101 17.49 13.30 1.19
CA GLY A 101 18.50 14.33 1.47
C GLY A 101 19.93 13.81 1.49
N TYR A 102 20.13 12.53 1.79
CA TYR A 102 21.45 11.87 1.65
C TYR A 102 21.70 11.35 0.21
N GLY A 103 20.69 11.42 -0.66
CA GLY A 103 20.74 11.00 -2.04
C GLY A 103 19.85 9.77 -2.32
N TRP A 104 19.60 9.54 -3.61
CA TRP A 104 18.72 8.47 -4.08
C TRP A 104 19.09 7.07 -3.56
N TRP A 105 20.38 6.78 -3.41
CA TRP A 105 20.88 5.48 -2.93
C TRP A 105 20.50 5.21 -1.48
N ALA A 106 20.49 6.26 -0.63
CA ALA A 106 20.10 6.11 0.78
C ALA A 106 18.60 5.84 0.90
N PHE A 107 17.78 6.52 0.11
CA PHE A 107 16.34 6.26 0.04
C PHE A 107 16.04 4.87 -0.52
N PHE A 108 16.73 4.48 -1.59
CA PHE A 108 16.62 3.13 -2.16
C PHE A 108 16.93 2.03 -1.13
N LEU A 109 18.04 2.16 -0.40
CA LEU A 109 18.41 1.19 0.64
C LEU A 109 17.41 1.19 1.80
N TYR A 110 16.96 2.37 2.23
CA TYR A 110 15.93 2.48 3.26
C TYR A 110 14.67 1.69 2.89
N ASP A 111 14.13 1.89 1.69
CA ASP A 111 12.92 1.21 1.26
C ASP A 111 13.12 -0.30 1.06
N LEU A 112 14.28 -0.74 0.60
CA LEU A 112 14.58 -2.18 0.55
C LEU A 112 14.62 -2.82 1.95
N VAL A 113 15.26 -2.16 2.91
CA VAL A 113 15.32 -2.62 4.31
C VAL A 113 13.91 -2.60 4.93
N TYR A 114 13.14 -1.54 4.64
CA TYR A 114 11.76 -1.43 5.10
C TYR A 114 10.87 -2.54 4.50
N ALA A 115 10.94 -2.78 3.20
CA ALA A 115 10.20 -3.84 2.52
C ALA A 115 10.55 -5.23 3.08
N TRP A 116 11.84 -5.50 3.28
CA TRP A 116 12.30 -6.72 3.92
C TRP A 116 11.79 -6.84 5.36
N GLY A 117 11.85 -5.75 6.13
CA GLY A 117 11.35 -5.69 7.51
C GLY A 117 9.86 -5.98 7.59
N VAL A 118 9.04 -5.36 6.73
CA VAL A 118 7.59 -5.63 6.62
C VAL A 118 7.34 -7.09 6.27
N PHE A 119 8.04 -7.63 5.28
CA PHE A 119 7.91 -9.03 4.87
C PHE A 119 8.20 -10.00 6.02
N GLN A 120 9.27 -9.78 6.79
CA GLN A 120 9.64 -10.60 7.93
C GLN A 120 8.66 -10.44 9.10
N LEU A 121 8.29 -9.20 9.41
CA LEU A 121 7.38 -8.89 10.50
C LEU A 121 6.02 -9.56 10.30
N VAL A 122 5.40 -9.33 9.13
CA VAL A 122 4.10 -9.93 8.79
C VAL A 122 4.15 -11.47 8.85
N SER A 123 5.31 -12.07 8.56
CA SER A 123 5.49 -13.53 8.61
C SER A 123 5.54 -14.10 10.03
N LYS A 124 5.91 -13.27 11.01
CA LYS A 124 6.13 -13.69 12.41
C LYS A 124 5.01 -13.31 13.35
N LEU A 125 4.17 -12.36 12.97
CA LEU A 125 3.06 -11.90 13.78
C LEU A 125 1.92 -12.94 13.86
N PRO A 126 1.15 -12.95 14.97
CA PRO A 126 -0.12 -13.67 15.03
C PRO A 126 -1.02 -13.32 13.85
N LYS A 127 -1.74 -14.30 13.31
CA LYS A 127 -2.47 -14.18 12.01
C LYS A 127 -3.36 -12.94 11.92
N VAL A 128 -4.12 -12.64 12.97
CA VAL A 128 -5.02 -11.47 12.99
C VAL A 128 -4.20 -10.18 12.96
N ILE A 129 -3.15 -10.09 13.75
CA ILE A 129 -2.27 -8.91 13.82
C ILE A 129 -1.55 -8.73 12.48
N ALA A 130 -1.05 -9.81 11.89
CA ALA A 130 -0.42 -9.78 10.56
C ALA A 130 -1.37 -9.23 9.49
N LEU A 131 -2.63 -9.69 9.51
CA LEU A 131 -3.65 -9.22 8.58
C LEU A 131 -3.97 -7.73 8.79
N VAL A 132 -4.18 -7.30 10.03
CA VAL A 132 -4.43 -5.89 10.37
C VAL A 132 -3.23 -5.02 10.01
N SER A 133 -1.99 -5.51 10.14
CA SER A 133 -0.78 -4.75 9.87
C SER A 133 -0.45 -4.63 8.38
N VAL A 134 -0.81 -5.60 7.56
CA VAL A 134 -0.48 -5.58 6.12
C VAL A 134 -1.28 -4.52 5.35
N PHE A 135 -2.54 -4.28 5.73
CA PHE A 135 -3.39 -3.31 5.05
C PHE A 135 -2.93 -1.86 5.19
N PRO A 136 -2.54 -1.35 6.38
CA PRO A 136 -1.98 -0.01 6.51
C PRO A 136 -0.75 0.22 5.62
N VAL A 137 0.10 -0.79 5.46
CA VAL A 137 1.26 -0.70 4.56
C VAL A 137 0.80 -0.56 3.11
N ILE A 138 -0.12 -1.44 2.66
CA ILE A 138 -0.67 -1.36 1.29
C ILE A 138 -1.36 -0.02 1.05
N LEU A 139 -2.21 0.43 1.98
CA LEU A 139 -2.96 1.68 1.88
C LEU A 139 -2.04 2.91 1.91
N GLY A 140 -1.04 2.91 2.77
CA GLY A 140 -0.07 4.01 2.89
C GLY A 140 0.70 4.22 1.59
N HIS A 141 1.26 3.15 1.03
CA HIS A 141 2.01 3.22 -0.23
C HIS A 141 1.10 3.42 -1.45
N PHE A 142 -0.14 2.90 -1.42
CA PHE A 142 -1.15 3.29 -2.42
C PHE A 142 -1.40 4.79 -2.42
N ASN A 143 -1.51 5.40 -1.24
CA ASN A 143 -1.67 6.85 -1.12
C ASN A 143 -0.45 7.60 -1.65
N GLY A 144 0.78 7.15 -1.32
CA GLY A 144 2.02 7.73 -1.82
C GLY A 144 2.05 7.75 -3.36
N VAL A 145 1.89 6.59 -4.00
CA VAL A 145 1.82 6.48 -5.47
C VAL A 145 0.72 7.36 -6.06
N SER A 146 -0.46 7.37 -5.44
CA SER A 146 -1.60 8.16 -5.90
C SER A 146 -1.35 9.66 -5.79
N CYS A 147 -0.62 10.12 -4.75
CA CYS A 147 -0.21 11.52 -4.62
C CYS A 147 0.72 11.93 -5.75
N TRP A 148 1.69 11.09 -6.14
CA TRP A 148 2.56 11.36 -7.28
C TRP A 148 1.76 11.51 -8.58
N PHE A 149 0.85 10.59 -8.87
CA PHE A 149 0.00 10.68 -10.05
C PHE A 149 -0.86 11.95 -10.05
N PHE A 150 -1.48 12.28 -8.93
CA PHE A 150 -2.45 13.35 -8.86
C PHE A 150 -1.79 14.74 -8.76
N TYR A 151 -0.86 14.93 -7.82
CA TYR A 151 -0.30 16.25 -7.53
C TYR A 151 0.91 16.58 -8.40
N GLU A 152 1.85 15.67 -8.56
CA GLU A 152 3.10 15.95 -9.25
C GLU A 152 2.95 15.79 -10.77
N TRP A 153 2.35 14.69 -11.21
CA TRP A 153 2.17 14.43 -12.64
C TRP A 153 0.86 14.95 -13.21
N ARG A 154 -0.04 15.49 -12.37
CA ARG A 154 -1.32 16.09 -12.74
C ARG A 154 -2.18 15.23 -13.66
N MET A 155 -2.17 13.92 -13.41
CA MET A 155 -2.87 12.93 -14.24
C MET A 155 -4.40 12.89 -14.01
N GLY A 156 -4.95 13.74 -13.12
CA GLY A 156 -6.39 13.76 -12.80
C GLY A 156 -6.78 12.74 -11.72
N MET A 157 -8.00 12.92 -11.18
CA MET A 157 -8.55 12.06 -10.11
C MET A 157 -8.88 10.63 -10.57
N GLU A 158 -9.09 10.44 -11.87
CA GLU A 158 -9.36 9.13 -12.46
C GLU A 158 -8.18 8.15 -12.27
N THR A 159 -6.95 8.66 -12.25
CA THR A 159 -5.77 7.79 -12.13
C THR A 159 -5.66 7.07 -10.79
N PRO A 160 -5.77 7.74 -9.62
CA PRO A 160 -5.87 7.04 -8.34
C PRO A 160 -7.05 6.06 -8.26
N VAL A 161 -8.18 6.39 -8.87
CA VAL A 161 -9.36 5.51 -8.90
C VAL A 161 -9.07 4.24 -9.71
N ILE A 162 -8.56 4.38 -10.93
CA ILE A 162 -8.19 3.24 -11.79
C ILE A 162 -7.12 2.38 -11.09
N PHE A 163 -6.10 3.00 -10.51
CA PHE A 163 -5.06 2.29 -9.77
C PHE A 163 -5.65 1.51 -8.58
N GLY A 164 -6.56 2.12 -7.82
CA GLY A 164 -7.28 1.46 -6.72
C GLY A 164 -8.13 0.27 -7.19
N ILE A 165 -8.77 0.36 -8.36
CA ILE A 165 -9.52 -0.75 -8.95
C ILE A 165 -8.57 -1.90 -9.33
N ILE A 166 -7.47 -1.61 -10.02
CA ILE A 166 -6.48 -2.61 -10.41
C ILE A 166 -5.92 -3.31 -9.16
N LEU A 167 -5.52 -2.57 -8.15
CA LEU A 167 -5.00 -3.12 -6.90
C LEU A 167 -6.06 -3.97 -6.18
N SER A 168 -7.32 -3.57 -6.22
CA SER A 168 -8.44 -4.34 -5.65
C SER A 168 -8.62 -5.68 -6.34
N VAL A 169 -8.52 -5.71 -7.67
CA VAL A 169 -8.56 -6.96 -8.45
C VAL A 169 -7.41 -7.88 -8.04
N VAL A 170 -6.19 -7.34 -7.96
CA VAL A 170 -5.00 -8.12 -7.54
C VAL A 170 -5.20 -8.69 -6.14
N ILE A 171 -5.64 -7.88 -5.17
CA ILE A 171 -5.88 -8.33 -3.80
C ILE A 171 -6.93 -9.45 -3.77
N VAL A 172 -8.05 -9.28 -4.47
CA VAL A 172 -9.13 -10.29 -4.47
C VAL A 172 -8.66 -11.60 -5.09
N LEU A 173 -7.97 -11.56 -6.21
CA LEU A 173 -7.45 -12.76 -6.87
C LEU A 173 -6.40 -13.49 -6.00
N LEU A 174 -5.59 -12.74 -5.26
CA LEU A 174 -4.57 -13.32 -4.40
C LEU A 174 -5.13 -13.78 -3.05
N ALA A 175 -5.99 -13.01 -2.42
CA ALA A 175 -6.53 -13.34 -1.10
C ALA A 175 -7.67 -14.36 -1.16
N PHE A 176 -8.48 -14.34 -2.23
CA PHE A 176 -9.67 -15.19 -2.42
C PHE A 176 -9.59 -15.94 -3.76
N PRO A 177 -8.62 -16.83 -3.96
CA PRO A 177 -8.51 -17.56 -5.21
C PRO A 177 -9.77 -18.40 -5.44
N PRO A 178 -10.25 -18.51 -6.70
CA PRO A 178 -11.38 -19.36 -7.01
C PRO A 178 -11.08 -20.80 -6.56
N SER A 179 -12.07 -21.44 -5.92
CA SER A 179 -11.96 -22.84 -5.53
C SER A 179 -11.72 -23.69 -6.77
N ARG A 180 -10.59 -24.40 -6.80
CA ARG A 180 -10.39 -25.43 -7.83
C ARG A 180 -11.46 -26.50 -7.60
N THR A 181 -12.46 -26.56 -8.46
CA THR A 181 -13.34 -27.72 -8.55
C THR A 181 -12.46 -28.90 -8.95
N THR A 182 -12.06 -29.71 -7.96
CA THR A 182 -11.53 -31.02 -8.24
C THR A 182 -12.70 -31.83 -8.83
N ASN A 183 -12.78 -31.95 -10.16
CA ASN A 183 -13.56 -32.96 -10.80
C ASN A 183 -12.98 -34.31 -10.32
N LYS A 184 -13.51 -34.83 -9.20
CA LYS A 184 -13.39 -36.23 -8.88
C LYS A 184 -14.15 -36.95 -9.98
N THR A 185 -13.45 -37.46 -10.98
CA THR A 185 -13.99 -38.52 -11.86
C THR A 185 -14.57 -39.60 -10.95
N PRO A 186 -15.84 -39.96 -11.10
CA PRO A 186 -16.38 -41.12 -10.39
C PRO A 186 -15.54 -42.34 -10.80
N ASN A 187 -14.92 -43.00 -9.84
CA ASN A 187 -14.31 -44.28 -10.08
C ASN A 187 -15.47 -45.24 -10.44
N THR A 188 -15.61 -45.53 -11.73
CA THR A 188 -16.43 -46.64 -12.26
C THR A 188 -15.68 -47.92 -12.07
#